data_b68880c20117ad89d732b0b9529bbdd2
#
_entry.id   b68880c20117ad89d732b0b9529bbdd2
#
_cell.length_a   1.000
_cell.length_b   1.000
_cell.length_c   1.000
_cell.angle_alpha   90.00
_cell.angle_beta   90.00
_cell.angle_gamma   90.00
#
_symmetry.space_group_name_H-M   'P 1'
#
loop_
_entity.id
_entity.type
_entity.pdbx_description
1 polymer ?
#
loop_
_entity_poly.entity_id
_entity_poly.type
_entity_poly.pdbx_seq_one_letter_code
_entity_poly.pdbx_strand_id
1 'polypeptide(L)'
;ETGTFAYDEVEAMNAASTTGSKMIMSKAMNNHTWYGLLSTYTTKFGENFDFYGGIDLRYYKGLHQNVITDLFGGSYFVDIDNRKNVRVENNAAAADPNFKNQKLGVGDVIYRDYDGFVMSEGVFAQLEYNYDKLSAFVSGGLSNTSYWRYDRLYYDKAHAKSDKKHYLGGNVKGGINYNLNEYNNIYFNAGYINRAPMFDTSFINSQNSHARNG
;
A
#
# COMPACT_ATOMS: atom_id res chain seq x y z
N GLU A 1 -20.69 -36.75 4.56
CA GLU A 1 -19.88 -35.75 3.78
C GLU A 1 -18.44 -35.88 4.27
N THR A 2 -17.52 -36.26 3.39
CA THR A 2 -16.12 -36.55 3.74
C THR A 2 -15.26 -35.28 3.95
N GLY A 3 -15.80 -34.08 3.68
CA GLY A 3 -15.08 -32.82 3.74
C GLY A 3 -13.94 -32.67 2.71
N THR A 4 -13.78 -33.61 1.78
CA THR A 4 -12.81 -33.54 0.69
C THR A 4 -13.41 -32.82 -0.52
N PHE A 5 -12.58 -32.02 -1.21
CA PHE A 5 -12.99 -31.34 -2.43
C PHE A 5 -13.21 -32.38 -3.56
N ALA A 6 -14.35 -32.26 -4.27
CA ALA A 6 -14.75 -33.22 -5.31
C ALA A 6 -14.07 -32.90 -6.66
N TYR A 7 -12.77 -33.13 -6.77
CA TYR A 7 -11.97 -32.82 -7.97
C TYR A 7 -12.52 -33.47 -9.23
N ASP A 8 -12.84 -34.76 -9.19
CA ASP A 8 -13.33 -35.50 -10.36
C ASP A 8 -14.64 -34.96 -10.92
N GLU A 9 -15.56 -34.54 -10.04
CA GLU A 9 -16.82 -33.94 -10.43
C GLU A 9 -16.61 -32.55 -11.08
N VAL A 10 -15.69 -31.75 -10.53
CA VAL A 10 -15.35 -30.44 -11.09
C VAL A 10 -14.68 -30.58 -12.44
N GLU A 11 -13.76 -31.53 -12.61
CA GLU A 11 -13.09 -31.80 -13.88
C GLU A 11 -14.09 -32.26 -14.94
N ALA A 12 -14.99 -33.18 -14.59
CA ALA A 12 -16.04 -33.66 -15.51
C ALA A 12 -16.98 -32.51 -15.92
N MET A 13 -17.38 -31.67 -14.98
CA MET A 13 -18.23 -30.49 -15.24
C MET A 13 -17.53 -29.50 -16.19
N ASN A 14 -16.25 -29.20 -15.94
CA ASN A 14 -15.50 -28.26 -16.75
C ASN A 14 -15.22 -28.81 -18.16
N ALA A 15 -14.86 -30.09 -18.26
CA ALA A 15 -14.60 -30.75 -19.55
C ALA A 15 -15.85 -30.81 -20.44
N ALA A 16 -17.03 -30.98 -19.85
CA ALA A 16 -18.32 -30.99 -20.56
C ALA A 16 -18.80 -29.56 -20.93
N SER A 17 -18.21 -28.51 -20.38
CA SER A 17 -18.69 -27.14 -20.59
C SER A 17 -18.27 -26.57 -21.93
N THR A 18 -19.23 -26.11 -22.71
CA THR A 18 -19.03 -25.39 -23.99
C THR A 18 -18.75 -23.90 -23.82
N THR A 19 -18.90 -23.37 -22.58
CA THR A 19 -18.78 -21.94 -22.27
C THR A 19 -17.56 -21.63 -21.38
N GLY A 20 -16.60 -22.56 -21.31
CA GLY A 20 -15.41 -22.46 -20.49
C GLY A 20 -15.59 -23.05 -19.08
N SER A 21 -14.49 -23.14 -18.33
CA SER A 21 -14.47 -23.67 -16.97
C SER A 21 -15.42 -22.91 -16.06
N LYS A 22 -16.19 -23.62 -15.25
CA LYS A 22 -17.11 -23.07 -14.25
C LYS A 22 -16.40 -22.83 -12.92
N MET A 23 -15.37 -23.62 -12.65
CA MET A 23 -14.51 -23.49 -11.48
C MET A 23 -13.06 -23.53 -11.93
N ILE A 24 -12.24 -22.69 -11.33
CA ILE A 24 -10.80 -22.62 -11.59
C ILE A 24 -10.04 -22.49 -10.27
N MET A 25 -8.75 -22.78 -10.31
CA MET A 25 -7.84 -22.38 -9.26
C MET A 25 -7.06 -21.14 -9.67
N SER A 26 -6.92 -20.20 -8.77
CA SER A 26 -6.08 -19.03 -8.96
C SER A 26 -5.22 -18.77 -7.74
N LYS A 27 -4.09 -18.10 -7.93
CA LYS A 27 -3.24 -17.61 -6.84
C LYS A 27 -3.23 -16.10 -6.80
N ALA A 28 -3.30 -15.53 -5.60
CA ALA A 28 -3.00 -14.13 -5.38
C ALA A 28 -1.48 -13.94 -5.26
N MET A 29 -0.94 -13.03 -6.05
CA MET A 29 0.46 -12.64 -6.01
C MET A 29 0.56 -11.23 -5.44
N ASN A 30 1.34 -11.08 -4.37
CA ASN A 30 1.63 -9.81 -3.74
C ASN A 30 3.15 -9.71 -3.57
N ASN A 31 3.81 -9.03 -4.51
CA ASN A 31 5.25 -8.82 -4.47
C ASN A 31 5.56 -7.39 -4.05
N HIS A 32 6.62 -7.22 -3.25
CA HIS A 32 6.99 -5.95 -2.69
C HIS A 32 8.44 -5.59 -3.09
N THR A 33 8.62 -4.38 -3.54
CA THR A 33 9.94 -3.77 -3.77
C THR A 33 10.06 -2.55 -2.88
N TRP A 34 11.14 -2.47 -2.10
CA TRP A 34 11.33 -1.43 -1.10
C TRP A 34 12.74 -0.88 -1.12
N TYR A 35 12.84 0.45 -1.14
CA TYR A 35 14.10 1.17 -1.03
C TYR A 35 13.96 2.26 0.03
N GLY A 36 14.99 2.46 0.83
CA GLY A 36 15.00 3.50 1.83
C GLY A 36 16.40 4.05 2.07
N LEU A 37 16.44 5.33 2.43
CA LEU A 37 17.62 6.03 2.90
C LEU A 37 17.24 6.77 4.18
N LEU A 38 17.87 6.39 5.28
CA LEU A 38 17.79 7.11 6.55
C LEU A 38 19.19 7.67 6.85
N SER A 39 19.29 8.98 7.00
CA SER A 39 20.52 9.63 7.41
C SER A 39 20.27 10.45 8.68
N THR A 40 21.16 10.31 9.66
CA THR A 40 21.08 11.05 10.92
C THR A 40 22.41 11.76 11.17
N TYR A 41 22.31 13.03 11.52
CA TYR A 41 23.39 13.84 12.00
C TYR A 41 23.20 14.12 13.47
N THR A 42 24.26 13.96 14.25
CA THR A 42 24.28 14.24 15.70
C THR A 42 25.40 15.20 16.06
N THR A 43 25.13 16.13 16.96
CA THR A 43 26.14 17.05 17.46
C THR A 43 25.79 17.52 18.87
N LYS A 44 26.79 18.02 19.58
CA LYS A 44 26.63 18.65 20.90
C LYS A 44 26.85 20.16 20.81
N PHE A 45 26.02 20.92 21.50
CA PHE A 45 26.19 22.34 21.67
C PHE A 45 26.49 22.65 23.16
N GLY A 46 27.73 23.00 23.47
CA GLY A 46 28.20 23.12 24.87
C GLY A 46 28.17 21.78 25.58
N GLU A 47 27.96 21.82 26.90
CA GLU A 47 27.98 20.63 27.77
C GLU A 47 26.58 20.01 27.95
N ASN A 48 25.51 20.78 27.70
CA ASN A 48 24.17 20.45 28.14
C ASN A 48 23.18 20.14 26.98
N PHE A 49 23.54 20.38 25.72
CA PHE A 49 22.63 20.20 24.60
C PHE A 49 23.12 19.13 23.62
N ASP A 50 22.28 18.17 23.34
CA ASP A 50 22.46 17.18 22.31
C ASP A 50 21.43 17.43 21.17
N PHE A 51 21.91 17.50 19.93
CA PHE A 51 21.09 17.67 18.74
C PHE A 51 21.15 16.44 17.88
N TYR A 52 19.98 16.04 17.39
CA TYR A 52 19.78 14.99 16.41
C TYR A 52 18.93 15.54 15.27
N GLY A 53 19.33 15.30 14.04
CA GLY A 53 18.53 15.71 12.89
C GLY A 53 18.83 14.82 11.69
N GLY A 54 17.87 14.72 10.76
CA GLY A 54 18.09 13.84 9.63
C GLY A 54 16.99 13.87 8.59
N ILE A 55 17.17 12.98 7.60
CA ILE A 55 16.25 12.76 6.51
C ILE A 55 15.83 11.30 6.48
N ASP A 56 14.59 11.04 6.07
CA ASP A 56 14.02 9.71 5.86
C ASP A 56 13.33 9.69 4.50
N LEU A 57 13.91 8.95 3.55
CA LEU A 57 13.40 8.78 2.21
C LEU A 57 13.03 7.32 2.00
N ARG A 58 11.80 7.05 1.53
CA ARG A 58 11.28 5.70 1.31
C ARG A 58 10.51 5.62 0.01
N TYR A 59 10.81 4.59 -0.76
CA TYR A 59 10.06 4.23 -1.95
C TYR A 59 9.57 2.80 -1.83
N TYR A 60 8.30 2.59 -2.12
CA TYR A 60 7.67 1.29 -2.10
C TYR A 60 6.85 1.08 -3.37
N LYS A 61 6.93 -0.15 -3.91
CA LYS A 61 6.09 -0.65 -4.98
C LYS A 61 5.52 -2.00 -4.56
N GLY A 62 4.20 -2.14 -4.57
CA GLY A 62 3.49 -3.40 -4.35
C GLY A 62 2.81 -3.85 -5.64
N LEU A 63 3.16 -5.05 -6.13
CA LEU A 63 2.44 -5.72 -7.22
C LEU A 63 1.29 -6.54 -6.63
N HIS A 64 0.10 -6.37 -7.18
CA HIS A 64 -1.09 -7.13 -6.80
C HIS A 64 -1.73 -7.74 -8.03
N GLN A 65 -1.63 -9.08 -8.14
CA GLN A 65 -2.20 -9.84 -9.26
C GLN A 65 -2.96 -11.06 -8.75
N ASN A 66 -3.96 -11.51 -9.53
CA ASN A 66 -4.52 -12.85 -9.42
C ASN A 66 -4.29 -13.57 -10.73
N VAL A 67 -3.68 -14.75 -10.68
CA VAL A 67 -3.28 -15.53 -11.87
C VAL A 67 -3.93 -16.90 -11.82
N ILE A 68 -4.50 -17.35 -12.94
CA ILE A 68 -5.07 -18.70 -13.07
C ILE A 68 -3.93 -19.72 -12.95
N THR A 69 -4.10 -20.71 -12.08
CA THR A 69 -3.13 -21.79 -11.88
C THR A 69 -3.64 -23.14 -12.40
N ASP A 70 -4.96 -23.34 -12.45
CA ASP A 70 -5.56 -24.55 -12.97
C ASP A 70 -6.97 -24.26 -13.51
N LEU A 71 -7.33 -24.91 -14.61
CA LEU A 71 -8.65 -24.84 -15.22
C LEU A 71 -9.50 -26.08 -14.91
N PHE A 72 -8.98 -27.04 -14.13
CA PHE A 72 -9.64 -28.30 -13.77
C PHE A 72 -10.25 -29.00 -14.98
N GLY A 73 -9.40 -29.34 -15.99
CA GLY A 73 -9.82 -30.05 -17.19
C GLY A 73 -10.58 -29.23 -18.23
N GLY A 74 -10.87 -27.96 -17.98
CA GLY A 74 -11.51 -27.07 -18.92
C GLY A 74 -10.54 -26.47 -19.94
N SER A 75 -11.06 -26.00 -21.08
CA SER A 75 -10.25 -25.47 -22.17
C SER A 75 -9.86 -23.99 -21.97
N TYR A 76 -10.68 -23.22 -21.28
CA TYR A 76 -10.48 -21.78 -20.99
C TYR A 76 -11.40 -21.34 -19.86
N PHE A 77 -11.17 -20.12 -19.35
CA PHE A 77 -12.05 -19.41 -18.42
C PHE A 77 -12.46 -18.04 -19.00
N VAL A 78 -13.67 -17.58 -18.69
CA VAL A 78 -14.14 -16.23 -19.02
C VAL A 78 -14.44 -15.50 -17.72
N ASP A 79 -13.67 -14.46 -17.40
CA ASP A 79 -13.79 -13.66 -16.16
C ASP A 79 -14.91 -12.62 -16.28
N ILE A 80 -16.13 -13.09 -16.61
CA ILE A 80 -17.25 -12.21 -16.93
C ILE A 80 -17.72 -11.41 -15.70
N ASP A 81 -17.66 -12.01 -14.51
CA ASP A 81 -18.18 -11.39 -13.28
C ASP A 81 -17.39 -10.16 -12.86
N ASN A 82 -16.09 -10.16 -13.07
CA ASN A 82 -15.25 -9.01 -12.79
C ASN A 82 -15.24 -8.02 -13.98
N ARG A 83 -15.13 -8.51 -15.21
CA ARG A 83 -14.91 -7.69 -16.40
C ARG A 83 -16.18 -7.01 -16.93
N LYS A 84 -17.38 -7.57 -16.70
CA LYS A 84 -18.65 -6.93 -17.09
C LYS A 84 -19.00 -5.72 -16.25
N ASN A 85 -18.52 -5.67 -15.02
CA ASN A 85 -18.86 -4.64 -14.04
C ASN A 85 -17.79 -3.53 -13.92
N VAL A 86 -16.87 -3.44 -14.88
CA VAL A 86 -15.87 -2.36 -14.91
C VAL A 86 -16.58 -1.02 -15.05
N ARG A 87 -16.51 -0.20 -13.99
CA ARG A 87 -17.24 1.08 -13.88
C ARG A 87 -16.32 2.30 -13.99
N VAL A 88 -15.05 2.08 -14.32
CA VAL A 88 -14.11 3.19 -14.46
C VAL A 88 -14.30 3.89 -15.79
N GLU A 89 -14.17 5.20 -15.80
CA GLU A 89 -14.03 5.97 -17.03
C GLU A 89 -12.74 5.56 -17.75
N ASN A 90 -12.72 5.60 -19.07
CA ASN A 90 -11.58 5.15 -19.90
C ASN A 90 -11.17 3.69 -19.61
N ASN A 91 -12.15 2.83 -19.49
CA ASN A 91 -11.92 1.43 -19.12
C ASN A 91 -11.46 0.57 -20.31
N ALA A 92 -10.84 -0.57 -19.98
CA ALA A 92 -10.34 -1.53 -20.97
C ALA A 92 -11.45 -2.10 -21.87
N ALA A 93 -12.69 -2.23 -21.36
CA ALA A 93 -13.81 -2.73 -22.15
C ALA A 93 -14.30 -1.73 -23.21
N ALA A 94 -14.04 -0.44 -23.06
CA ALA A 94 -14.29 0.57 -24.08
C ALA A 94 -13.21 0.55 -25.18
N ALA A 95 -11.96 0.26 -24.78
CA ALA A 95 -10.83 0.15 -25.71
C ALA A 95 -10.81 -1.18 -26.48
N ASP A 96 -11.26 -2.28 -25.86
CA ASP A 96 -11.34 -3.62 -26.46
C ASP A 96 -12.76 -4.20 -26.29
N PRO A 97 -13.59 -4.22 -27.35
CA PRO A 97 -14.93 -4.80 -27.29
C PRO A 97 -14.96 -6.27 -26.85
N ASN A 98 -13.87 -7.02 -27.07
CA ASN A 98 -13.76 -8.42 -26.68
C ASN A 98 -13.30 -8.61 -25.23
N PHE A 99 -12.92 -7.55 -24.52
CA PHE A 99 -12.37 -7.61 -23.15
C PHE A 99 -13.21 -8.47 -22.20
N LYS A 100 -14.54 -8.36 -22.27
CA LYS A 100 -15.47 -9.10 -21.39
C LYS A 100 -15.55 -10.59 -21.71
N ASN A 101 -15.25 -10.98 -22.95
CA ASN A 101 -15.41 -12.33 -23.46
C ASN A 101 -14.08 -13.02 -23.76
N GLN A 102 -12.97 -12.43 -23.33
CA GLN A 102 -11.64 -13.03 -23.54
C GLN A 102 -11.59 -14.42 -22.93
N LYS A 103 -11.08 -15.37 -23.71
CA LYS A 103 -10.81 -16.74 -23.26
C LYS A 103 -9.44 -16.77 -22.59
N LEU A 104 -9.44 -17.05 -21.31
CA LEU A 104 -8.25 -17.00 -20.44
C LEU A 104 -7.77 -18.41 -20.14
N GLY A 105 -6.45 -18.62 -20.17
CA GLY A 105 -5.76 -19.86 -19.87
C GLY A 105 -5.00 -19.82 -18.55
N VAL A 106 -4.30 -20.90 -18.24
CA VAL A 106 -3.35 -20.95 -17.12
C VAL A 106 -2.25 -19.93 -17.37
N GLY A 107 -1.95 -19.11 -16.34
CA GLY A 107 -0.99 -18.00 -16.41
C GLY A 107 -1.63 -16.64 -16.70
N ASP A 108 -2.88 -16.61 -17.20
CA ASP A 108 -3.58 -15.35 -17.45
C ASP A 108 -4.09 -14.70 -16.15
N VAL A 109 -4.24 -13.38 -16.22
CA VAL A 109 -4.66 -12.56 -15.07
C VAL A 109 -6.18 -12.44 -15.03
N ILE A 110 -6.72 -12.60 -13.84
CA ILE A 110 -8.14 -12.39 -13.51
C ILE A 110 -8.27 -11.43 -12.33
N TYR A 111 -9.43 -10.84 -12.15
CA TYR A 111 -9.84 -10.07 -10.99
C TYR A 111 -9.04 -8.78 -10.75
N ARG A 112 -7.70 -8.82 -10.67
CA ARG A 112 -6.86 -7.64 -10.44
C ARG A 112 -5.47 -7.81 -11.03
N ASP A 113 -4.93 -6.71 -11.56
CA ASP A 113 -3.53 -6.55 -11.97
C ASP A 113 -3.12 -5.09 -11.83
N TYR A 114 -2.55 -4.73 -10.69
CA TYR A 114 -2.07 -3.36 -10.48
C TYR A 114 -0.82 -3.31 -9.62
N ASP A 115 -0.04 -2.25 -9.83
CA ASP A 115 1.01 -1.81 -8.92
C ASP A 115 0.49 -0.64 -8.07
N GLY A 116 0.71 -0.70 -6.77
CA GLY A 116 0.56 0.41 -5.85
C GLY A 116 1.92 1.01 -5.50
N PHE A 117 2.02 2.32 -5.51
CA PHE A 117 3.28 3.03 -5.24
C PHE A 117 3.14 3.98 -4.08
N VAL A 118 4.14 3.99 -3.22
CA VAL A 118 4.29 4.94 -2.11
C VAL A 118 5.67 5.57 -2.17
N MET A 119 5.72 6.89 -2.11
CA MET A 119 6.94 7.66 -1.90
C MET A 119 6.76 8.49 -0.63
N SER A 120 7.68 8.34 0.31
CA SER A 120 7.71 9.13 1.55
C SER A 120 9.03 9.86 1.66
N GLU A 121 8.95 11.15 1.91
CA GLU A 121 10.07 12.06 2.04
C GLU A 121 9.91 12.82 3.34
N GLY A 122 10.85 12.71 4.26
CA GLY A 122 10.75 13.31 5.58
C GLY A 122 12.04 13.92 6.07
N VAL A 123 11.88 14.93 6.93
CA VAL A 123 12.94 15.52 7.73
C VAL A 123 12.53 15.51 9.18
N PHE A 124 13.49 15.35 10.08
CA PHE A 124 13.24 15.37 11.52
C PHE A 124 14.39 16.03 12.27
N ALA A 125 14.06 16.57 13.43
CA ALA A 125 15.05 17.11 14.37
C ALA A 125 14.60 16.89 15.80
N GLN A 126 15.57 16.75 16.69
CA GLN A 126 15.39 16.69 18.15
C GLN A 126 16.51 17.46 18.83
N LEU A 127 16.15 18.21 19.86
CA LEU A 127 17.07 18.86 20.77
C LEU A 127 16.81 18.33 22.18
N GLU A 128 17.85 17.88 22.84
CA GLU A 128 17.82 17.43 24.22
C GLU A 128 18.65 18.39 25.09
N TYR A 129 18.15 18.64 26.26
CA TYR A 129 18.83 19.42 27.31
C TYR A 129 19.00 18.59 28.56
N ASN A 130 20.22 18.48 29.07
CA ASN A 130 20.54 17.76 30.27
C ASN A 130 21.40 18.62 31.18
N TYR A 131 20.91 18.92 32.38
CA TYR A 131 21.65 19.67 33.39
C TYR A 131 21.24 19.23 34.77
N ASP A 132 22.21 18.73 35.56
CA ASP A 132 22.02 18.23 36.92
C ASP A 132 20.83 17.26 37.03
N LYS A 133 19.76 17.67 37.68
CA LYS A 133 18.55 16.88 37.90
C LYS A 133 17.48 17.03 36.78
N LEU A 134 17.70 17.96 35.88
CA LEU A 134 16.72 18.30 34.83
C LEU A 134 17.14 17.72 33.49
N SER A 135 16.21 16.99 32.85
CA SER A 135 16.31 16.60 31.45
C SER A 135 15.07 17.05 30.71
N ALA A 136 15.24 17.59 29.53
CA ALA A 136 14.11 17.99 28.64
C ALA A 136 14.46 17.71 27.20
N PHE A 137 13.42 17.51 26.36
CA PHE A 137 13.59 17.40 24.93
C PHE A 137 12.45 18.06 24.18
N VAL A 138 12.75 18.48 22.98
CA VAL A 138 11.77 18.82 21.95
C VAL A 138 12.16 18.12 20.66
N SER A 139 11.20 17.52 19.98
CA SER A 139 11.41 16.90 18.67
C SER A 139 10.29 17.25 17.70
N GLY A 140 10.62 17.31 16.42
CA GLY A 140 9.66 17.56 15.36
C GLY A 140 10.08 16.89 14.06
N GLY A 141 9.10 16.64 13.23
CA GLY A 141 9.31 16.11 11.90
C GLY A 141 8.24 16.57 10.94
N LEU A 142 8.63 16.72 9.68
CA LEU A 142 7.73 17.00 8.55
C LEU A 142 7.93 15.92 7.51
N SER A 143 6.85 15.49 6.88
CA SER A 143 6.90 14.50 5.82
C SER A 143 5.91 14.80 4.71
N ASN A 144 6.25 14.38 3.49
CA ASN A 144 5.36 14.31 2.35
C ASN A 144 5.24 12.86 1.94
N THR A 145 4.03 12.30 1.97
CA THR A 145 3.76 10.95 1.48
C THR A 145 2.92 11.03 0.22
N SER A 146 3.37 10.37 -0.83
CA SER A 146 2.73 10.40 -2.14
C SER A 146 2.28 9.01 -2.54
N TYR A 147 1.07 8.92 -3.10
CA TYR A 147 0.47 7.68 -3.57
C TYR A 147 0.07 7.78 -5.03
N TRP A 148 0.29 6.69 -5.80
CA TRP A 148 -0.24 6.49 -7.14
C TRP A 148 -0.36 5.01 -7.45
N ARG A 149 -1.14 4.68 -8.51
CA ARG A 149 -1.37 3.32 -8.99
C ARG A 149 -1.03 3.21 -10.46
N TYR A 150 -0.77 2.00 -10.89
CA TYR A 150 -0.70 1.61 -12.29
C TYR A 150 -1.53 0.33 -12.45
N ASP A 151 -2.72 0.45 -13.06
CA ASP A 151 -3.64 -0.66 -13.26
C ASP A 151 -3.55 -1.13 -14.71
N ARG A 152 -3.22 -2.41 -14.90
CA ARG A 152 -3.04 -3.03 -16.23
C ARG A 152 -4.28 -3.76 -16.72
N LEU A 153 -5.31 -3.94 -15.88
CA LEU A 153 -6.44 -4.78 -16.18
C LEU A 153 -7.70 -3.98 -16.57
N TYR A 154 -8.06 -2.98 -15.80
CA TYR A 154 -9.36 -2.33 -15.94
C TYR A 154 -9.35 -1.03 -16.73
N TYR A 155 -8.20 -0.41 -16.88
CA TYR A 155 -8.05 0.84 -17.63
C TYR A 155 -7.48 0.59 -19.01
N ASP A 156 -7.79 1.48 -19.96
CA ASP A 156 -7.04 1.52 -21.20
C ASP A 156 -5.58 1.92 -20.93
N LYS A 157 -4.71 1.66 -21.91
CA LYS A 157 -3.27 1.85 -21.74
C LYS A 157 -2.88 3.33 -21.45
N ALA A 158 -3.66 4.28 -21.96
CA ALA A 158 -3.39 5.70 -21.76
C ALA A 158 -3.75 6.17 -20.34
N HIS A 159 -4.71 5.52 -19.70
CA HIS A 159 -5.24 5.89 -18.38
C HIS A 159 -4.87 4.88 -17.27
N ALA A 160 -4.01 3.91 -17.57
CA ALA A 160 -3.56 2.88 -16.62
C ALA A 160 -2.87 3.47 -15.38
N LYS A 161 -2.21 4.62 -15.51
CA LYS A 161 -1.53 5.31 -14.41
C LYS A 161 -2.45 6.37 -13.80
N SER A 162 -2.64 6.31 -12.49
CA SER A 162 -3.35 7.36 -11.75
C SER A 162 -2.49 8.62 -11.59
N ASP A 163 -3.15 9.73 -11.28
CA ASP A 163 -2.46 10.91 -10.76
C ASP A 163 -1.71 10.56 -9.47
N LYS A 164 -0.66 11.34 -9.18
CA LYS A 164 0.09 11.26 -7.94
C LYS A 164 -0.51 12.24 -6.94
N LYS A 165 -0.99 11.74 -5.79
CA LYS A 165 -1.54 12.56 -4.72
C LYS A 165 -0.55 12.66 -3.56
N HIS A 166 -0.41 13.86 -3.02
CA HIS A 166 0.51 14.22 -1.96
C HIS A 166 -0.24 14.49 -0.65
N TYR A 167 0.31 14.00 0.45
CA TYR A 167 -0.20 14.19 1.80
C TYR A 167 0.93 14.69 2.68
N LEU A 168 0.76 15.89 3.21
CA LEU A 168 1.67 16.45 4.19
C LEU A 168 1.35 15.88 5.57
N GLY A 169 2.37 15.44 6.25
CA GLY A 169 2.32 14.97 7.63
C GLY A 169 3.36 15.69 8.46
N GLY A 170 3.20 15.61 9.77
CA GLY A 170 4.17 16.16 10.69
C GLY A 170 3.90 15.73 12.12
N ASN A 171 4.89 15.92 12.96
CA ASN A 171 4.76 15.69 14.39
C ASN A 171 5.59 16.71 15.17
N VAL A 172 5.14 16.96 16.38
CA VAL A 172 5.91 17.67 17.39
C VAL A 172 5.72 16.96 18.72
N LYS A 173 6.80 16.75 19.46
CA LYS A 173 6.79 16.15 20.80
C LYS A 173 7.72 16.92 21.69
N GLY A 174 7.40 16.96 22.98
CA GLY A 174 8.28 17.52 23.98
C GLY A 174 8.08 16.82 25.31
N GLY A 175 9.12 16.85 26.13
CA GLY A 175 9.08 16.24 27.44
C GLY A 175 10.07 16.87 28.37
N ILE A 176 9.77 16.75 29.64
CA ILE A 176 10.62 17.20 30.78
C ILE A 176 10.64 16.12 31.84
N ASN A 177 11.78 15.90 32.43
CA ASN A 177 11.98 15.02 33.55
C ASN A 177 12.81 15.75 34.63
N TYR A 178 12.38 15.61 35.86
CA TYR A 178 13.12 16.13 37.04
C TYR A 178 13.35 15.04 38.06
N ASN A 179 14.61 14.75 38.39
CA ASN A 179 15.01 13.79 39.38
C ASN A 179 14.92 14.42 40.78
N LEU A 180 13.94 14.02 41.57
CA LEU A 180 13.77 14.50 42.95
C LEU A 180 14.93 14.02 43.85
N ASN A 181 15.29 12.74 43.70
CA ASN A 181 16.40 12.08 44.38
C ASN A 181 16.82 10.84 43.56
N GLU A 182 17.74 10.03 44.08
CA GLU A 182 18.27 8.84 43.42
C GLU A 182 17.21 7.77 43.11
N TYR A 183 16.05 7.79 43.76
CA TYR A 183 15.01 6.78 43.65
C TYR A 183 13.73 7.28 42.99
N ASN A 184 13.52 8.60 42.90
CA ASN A 184 12.25 9.19 42.44
C ASN A 184 12.46 10.29 41.43
N ASN A 185 11.66 10.29 40.38
CA ASN A 185 11.59 11.34 39.38
C ASN A 185 10.13 11.68 39.02
N ILE A 186 9.93 12.86 38.48
CA ILE A 186 8.68 13.31 37.90
C ILE A 186 8.93 13.63 36.44
N TYR A 187 8.08 13.16 35.57
CA TYR A 187 8.16 13.47 34.13
C TYR A 187 6.81 13.84 33.54
N PHE A 188 6.87 14.65 32.50
CA PHE A 188 5.72 15.00 31.67
C PHE A 188 6.14 14.97 30.20
N ASN A 189 5.30 14.32 29.34
CA ASN A 189 5.49 14.27 27.91
C ASN A 189 4.19 14.60 27.20
N ALA A 190 4.27 15.38 26.14
CA ALA A 190 3.14 15.67 25.26
C ALA A 190 3.60 15.67 23.80
N GLY A 191 2.65 15.43 22.89
CA GLY A 191 2.95 15.48 21.47
C GLY A 191 1.69 15.53 20.61
N TYR A 192 1.87 16.03 19.41
CA TYR A 192 0.86 16.03 18.34
C TYR A 192 1.43 15.35 17.10
N ILE A 193 0.64 14.50 16.47
CA ILE A 193 1.02 13.77 15.26
C ILE A 193 -0.10 13.87 14.24
N ASN A 194 0.26 14.31 13.03
CA ASN A 194 -0.57 14.23 11.83
C ASN A 194 0.18 13.42 10.78
N ARG A 195 -0.49 12.45 10.15
CA ARG A 195 0.12 11.58 9.14
C ARG A 195 -0.81 11.38 7.94
N ALA A 196 -0.21 10.98 6.82
CA ALA A 196 -0.96 10.57 5.63
C ALA A 196 -1.99 9.46 5.95
N PRO A 197 -3.14 9.43 5.27
CA PRO A 197 -4.09 8.32 5.34
C PRO A 197 -3.42 7.03 4.82
N MET A 198 -4.06 5.89 5.03
CA MET A 198 -3.59 4.63 4.44
C MET A 198 -3.73 4.67 2.91
N PHE A 199 -2.88 3.93 2.21
CA PHE A 199 -2.88 3.85 0.75
C PHE A 199 -4.28 3.54 0.17
N ASP A 200 -4.94 2.50 0.68
CA ASP A 200 -6.25 2.07 0.16
C ASP A 200 -7.34 3.11 0.37
N THR A 201 -7.28 3.87 1.46
CA THR A 201 -8.25 4.94 1.73
C THR A 201 -8.02 6.18 0.87
N SER A 202 -6.89 6.27 0.20
CA SER A 202 -6.57 7.37 -0.73
C SER A 202 -7.21 7.20 -2.10
N PHE A 203 -7.74 5.99 -2.41
CA PHE A 203 -8.36 5.67 -3.69
C PHE A 203 -9.83 5.30 -3.51
N ILE A 204 -10.67 5.67 -4.48
CA ILE A 204 -12.09 5.32 -4.46
C ILE A 204 -12.26 3.88 -4.97
N ASN A 205 -12.80 2.98 -4.12
CA ASN A 205 -13.15 1.61 -4.51
C ASN A 205 -12.01 0.87 -5.24
N SER A 206 -10.77 1.05 -4.80
CA SER A 206 -9.58 0.46 -5.43
C SER A 206 -9.37 0.85 -6.90
N GLN A 207 -9.91 1.97 -7.34
CA GLN A 207 -9.73 2.53 -8.68
C GLN A 207 -8.56 3.53 -8.71
N ASN A 208 -8.22 4.04 -9.92
CA ASN A 208 -7.20 5.07 -10.07
C ASN A 208 -7.66 6.47 -9.64
N SER A 209 -8.94 6.65 -9.34
CA SER A 209 -9.48 7.91 -8.84
C SER A 209 -9.21 8.09 -7.36
N HIS A 210 -8.65 9.23 -6.98
CA HIS A 210 -8.42 9.55 -5.57
C HIS A 210 -9.71 9.93 -4.84
N ALA A 211 -9.81 9.49 -3.59
CA ALA A 211 -10.85 9.96 -2.69
C ALA A 211 -10.74 11.49 -2.51
N ARG A 212 -11.86 12.19 -2.55
CA ARG A 212 -11.90 13.59 -2.15
C ARG A 212 -11.59 13.64 -0.65
N ASN A 213 -10.66 14.49 -0.27
CA ASN A 213 -10.50 14.79 1.15
C ASN A 213 -11.78 15.49 1.61
N GLY A 214 -12.47 14.89 2.56
CA GLY A 214 -13.51 15.59 3.30
C GLY A 214 -12.93 16.67 4.18
#